data_7ea73286a303f910b485bf026e3622a8
#
_entry.id   7ea73286a303f910b485bf026e3622a8
#
_cell.length_a   1.000
_cell.length_b   1.000
_cell.length_c   1.000
_cell.angle_alpha   90.00
_cell.angle_beta   90.00
_cell.angle_gamma   90.00
#
_symmetry.space_group_name_H-M   'P 1'
#
loop_
_entity.id
_entity.type
_entity.pdbx_description
1 polymer ?
#
loop_
_entity_poly.entity_id
_entity_poly.type
_entity_poly.pdbx_seq_one_letter_code
_entity_poly.pdbx_strand_id
1 'polypeptide(L)'
;MRRILTMLFVSVFMLSLCPLHAQETETLVLIDTDMGKIKVKLFNDTPLHRDNFIKNVKEHRYDGLLFHRVIKQFMIQGGDINSKDAPLDAHLGDGDLDYTIPAEFVYPKYFHKRGMLCAARTPDEENPEKASSATQFYIVTGKFFTEMELDKMTKEKGIEFTPEQKEAYMLEGGTPHLDGNYTVFGEVIQG
;
A
#
# COMPACT_ATOMS: atom_id res chain seq x y z
N MET A 1 18.49 -69.27 -42.20
CA MET A 1 17.33 -68.49 -41.74
C MET A 1 17.77 -67.47 -40.73
N ARG A 2 17.91 -66.18 -41.15
CA ARG A 2 18.28 -65.06 -40.31
C ARG A 2 17.01 -64.36 -39.81
N ARG A 3 16.76 -64.36 -38.48
CA ARG A 3 15.68 -63.59 -37.86
C ARG A 3 16.14 -62.17 -37.59
N ILE A 4 15.56 -61.21 -38.29
CA ILE A 4 15.75 -59.76 -38.04
C ILE A 4 14.84 -59.37 -36.88
N LEU A 5 15.45 -58.92 -35.75
CA LEU A 5 14.72 -58.43 -34.60
C LEU A 5 14.60 -56.91 -34.76
N THR A 6 13.39 -56.43 -35.07
CA THR A 6 13.08 -55.01 -35.20
C THR A 6 12.81 -54.43 -33.80
N MET A 7 13.75 -53.64 -33.26
CA MET A 7 13.50 -52.87 -32.04
C MET A 7 12.69 -51.62 -32.36
N LEU A 8 11.47 -51.55 -31.78
CA LEU A 8 10.61 -50.39 -31.85
C LEU A 8 11.01 -49.41 -30.72
N PHE A 9 11.63 -48.29 -31.08
CA PHE A 9 11.94 -47.21 -30.12
C PHE A 9 10.68 -46.34 -29.91
N VAL A 10 10.00 -46.48 -28.76
CA VAL A 10 8.91 -45.60 -28.35
C VAL A 10 9.56 -44.40 -27.64
N SER A 11 9.65 -43.29 -28.34
CA SER A 11 10.06 -42.00 -27.75
C SER A 11 8.90 -41.39 -26.98
N VAL A 12 8.94 -41.46 -25.64
CA VAL A 12 7.98 -40.77 -24.78
C VAL A 12 8.40 -39.31 -24.71
N PHE A 13 7.68 -38.44 -25.43
CA PHE A 13 7.83 -36.99 -25.35
C PHE A 13 7.12 -36.51 -24.09
N MET A 14 7.86 -36.32 -22.98
CA MET A 14 7.32 -35.66 -21.80
C MET A 14 7.10 -34.18 -22.12
N LEU A 15 5.87 -33.80 -22.41
CA LEU A 15 5.48 -32.39 -22.40
C LEU A 15 5.56 -31.87 -20.94
N SER A 16 6.60 -31.10 -20.64
CA SER A 16 6.67 -30.31 -19.43
C SER A 16 5.57 -29.24 -19.50
N LEU A 17 4.46 -29.47 -18.80
CA LEU A 17 3.46 -28.44 -18.51
C LEU A 17 4.13 -27.41 -17.57
N CYS A 18 4.75 -26.37 -18.12
CA CYS A 18 5.05 -25.17 -17.37
C CYS A 18 3.71 -24.59 -16.86
N PRO A 19 3.54 -24.42 -15.55
CA PRO A 19 2.36 -23.70 -15.07
C PRO A 19 2.42 -22.28 -15.65
N LEU A 20 1.43 -21.95 -16.47
CA LEU A 20 1.21 -20.59 -16.93
C LEU A 20 0.86 -19.78 -15.67
N HIS A 21 1.84 -19.11 -15.06
CA HIS A 21 1.56 -18.11 -14.04
C HIS A 21 0.74 -17.02 -14.75
N ALA A 22 -0.57 -17.03 -14.51
CA ALA A 22 -1.40 -15.89 -14.87
C ALA A 22 -0.77 -14.68 -14.16
N GLN A 23 -0.24 -13.74 -14.92
CA GLN A 23 0.27 -12.48 -14.38
C GLN A 23 -0.95 -11.78 -13.76
N GLU A 24 -1.01 -11.75 -12.43
CA GLU A 24 -2.09 -11.04 -11.74
C GLU A 24 -2.07 -9.59 -12.20
N THR A 25 -3.17 -9.16 -12.81
CA THR A 25 -3.30 -7.79 -13.31
C THR A 25 -3.33 -6.83 -12.12
N GLU A 26 -2.42 -5.87 -12.11
CA GLU A 26 -2.41 -4.80 -11.11
C GLU A 26 -3.68 -3.95 -11.24
N THR A 27 -4.31 -3.65 -10.11
CA THR A 27 -5.48 -2.77 -10.10
C THR A 27 -5.04 -1.32 -10.02
N LEU A 28 -5.53 -0.52 -10.95
CA LEU A 28 -5.27 0.93 -11.00
C LEU A 28 -6.53 1.69 -10.60
N VAL A 29 -6.35 2.72 -9.77
CA VAL A 29 -7.40 3.66 -9.35
C VAL A 29 -6.97 5.07 -9.71
N LEU A 30 -7.92 5.89 -10.20
CA LEU A 30 -7.73 7.31 -10.46
C LEU A 30 -8.47 8.10 -9.38
N ILE A 31 -7.73 8.87 -8.60
CA ILE A 31 -8.26 9.86 -7.66
C ILE A 31 -8.28 11.19 -8.40
N ASP A 32 -9.48 11.66 -8.73
CA ASP A 32 -9.69 12.95 -9.43
C ASP A 32 -9.98 14.03 -8.41
N THR A 33 -9.19 15.09 -8.38
CA THR A 33 -9.31 16.18 -7.41
C THR A 33 -9.30 17.53 -8.10
N ASP A 34 -9.76 18.57 -7.43
CA ASP A 34 -9.71 19.95 -7.93
C ASP A 34 -8.27 20.45 -8.18
N MET A 35 -7.28 19.80 -7.56
CA MET A 35 -5.85 20.13 -7.70
C MET A 35 -5.14 19.32 -8.80
N GLY A 36 -5.81 18.30 -9.35
CA GLY A 36 -5.24 17.40 -10.35
C GLY A 36 -5.58 15.93 -10.12
N LYS A 37 -5.05 15.08 -10.97
CA LYS A 37 -5.33 13.65 -10.99
C LYS A 37 -4.17 12.87 -10.39
N ILE A 38 -4.48 11.98 -9.46
CA ILE A 38 -3.50 11.07 -8.85
C ILE A 38 -3.85 9.65 -9.29
N LYS A 39 -2.94 8.97 -9.97
CA LYS A 39 -3.11 7.58 -10.36
C LYS A 39 -2.36 6.69 -9.39
N VAL A 40 -3.06 5.77 -8.76
CA VAL A 40 -2.48 4.82 -7.81
C VAL A 40 -2.60 3.39 -8.32
N LYS A 41 -1.58 2.59 -8.00
CA LYS A 41 -1.57 1.16 -8.20
C LYS A 41 -1.78 0.49 -6.84
N LEU A 42 -2.72 -0.47 -6.75
CA LEU A 42 -2.97 -1.24 -5.54
C LEU A 42 -2.17 -2.54 -5.56
N PHE A 43 -1.66 -2.96 -4.40
CA PHE A 43 -0.84 -4.15 -4.27
C PHE A 43 -1.68 -5.42 -4.08
N ASN A 44 -1.30 -6.48 -4.75
CA ASN A 44 -1.96 -7.79 -4.64
C ASN A 44 -1.61 -8.52 -3.33
N ASP A 45 -0.47 -8.19 -2.72
CA ASP A 45 -0.03 -8.79 -1.46
C ASP A 45 -0.78 -8.27 -0.21
N THR A 46 -1.63 -7.26 -0.38
CA THR A 46 -2.52 -6.72 0.66
C THR A 46 -3.98 -6.81 0.23
N PRO A 47 -4.50 -8.03 0.00
CA PRO A 47 -5.79 -8.24 -0.65
C PRO A 47 -6.97 -7.67 0.14
N LEU A 48 -6.95 -7.69 1.48
CA LEU A 48 -8.04 -7.15 2.29
C LEU A 48 -8.18 -5.64 2.11
N HIS A 49 -7.07 -4.90 2.15
CA HIS A 49 -7.07 -3.45 1.93
C HIS A 49 -7.37 -3.09 0.48
N ARG A 50 -6.75 -3.80 -0.48
CA ARG A 50 -7.02 -3.62 -1.90
C ARG A 50 -8.51 -3.78 -2.22
N ASP A 51 -9.10 -4.90 -1.82
CA ASP A 51 -10.48 -5.24 -2.17
C ASP A 51 -11.48 -4.34 -1.46
N ASN A 52 -11.21 -3.95 -0.20
CA ASN A 52 -12.00 -2.97 0.53
C ASN A 52 -11.93 -1.59 -0.14
N PHE A 53 -10.75 -1.12 -0.55
CA PHE A 53 -10.61 0.16 -1.24
C PHE A 53 -11.37 0.15 -2.57
N ILE A 54 -11.25 -0.93 -3.37
CA ILE A 54 -12.01 -1.11 -4.61
C ILE A 54 -13.52 -1.09 -4.36
N LYS A 55 -13.99 -1.76 -3.29
CA LYS A 55 -15.40 -1.75 -2.90
C LYS A 55 -15.87 -0.32 -2.64
N ASN A 56 -15.15 0.44 -1.81
CA ASN A 56 -15.51 1.82 -1.47
C ASN A 56 -15.52 2.73 -2.72
N VAL A 57 -14.57 2.54 -3.65
CA VAL A 57 -14.56 3.25 -4.95
C VAL A 57 -15.80 2.91 -5.77
N LYS A 58 -16.14 1.62 -5.92
CA LYS A 58 -17.32 1.18 -6.68
C LYS A 58 -18.64 1.64 -6.07
N GLU A 59 -18.68 1.79 -4.76
CA GLU A 59 -19.84 2.29 -4.01
C GLU A 59 -19.89 3.83 -3.95
N HIS A 60 -18.99 4.53 -4.64
CA HIS A 60 -18.90 5.99 -4.68
C HIS A 60 -18.75 6.66 -3.30
N ARG A 61 -18.15 5.94 -2.34
CA ARG A 61 -18.01 6.44 -0.96
C ARG A 61 -16.99 7.57 -0.84
N TYR A 62 -16.04 7.64 -1.76
CA TYR A 62 -15.01 8.68 -1.77
C TYR A 62 -15.40 9.94 -2.54
N ASP A 63 -16.53 9.90 -3.27
CA ASP A 63 -16.96 11.03 -4.10
C ASP A 63 -17.35 12.24 -3.25
N GLY A 64 -16.68 13.37 -3.49
CA GLY A 64 -16.89 14.63 -2.77
C GLY A 64 -16.25 14.69 -1.39
N LEU A 65 -15.44 13.70 -0.98
CA LEU A 65 -14.68 13.76 0.27
C LEU A 65 -13.48 14.67 0.15
N LEU A 66 -13.03 15.19 1.29
CA LEU A 66 -11.85 16.06 1.37
C LEU A 66 -10.58 15.27 1.73
N PHE A 67 -9.44 15.77 1.30
CA PHE A 67 -8.18 15.54 2.01
C PHE A 67 -8.19 16.44 3.25
N HIS A 68 -8.81 15.95 4.32
CA HIS A 68 -9.13 16.72 5.53
C HIS A 68 -7.92 17.01 6.41
N ARG A 69 -6.81 16.29 6.22
CA ARG A 69 -5.58 16.47 7.00
C ARG A 69 -4.36 16.45 6.08
N VAL A 70 -3.69 17.61 6.03
CA VAL A 70 -2.48 17.81 5.21
C VAL A 70 -1.34 18.29 6.10
N ILE A 71 -0.29 17.47 6.23
CA ILE A 71 0.88 17.81 7.04
C ILE A 71 2.11 17.83 6.15
N LYS A 72 2.75 18.99 6.07
CA LYS A 72 3.98 19.18 5.29
C LYS A 72 5.05 18.19 5.74
N GLN A 73 5.75 17.59 4.78
CA GLN A 73 6.81 16.62 5.02
C GLN A 73 6.36 15.35 5.80
N PHE A 74 5.08 15.05 5.74
CA PHE A 74 4.52 13.87 6.37
C PHE A 74 3.56 13.15 5.42
N MET A 75 2.31 13.61 5.28
CA MET A 75 1.30 12.95 4.45
C MET A 75 0.12 13.87 4.10
N ILE A 76 -0.70 13.44 3.15
CA ILE A 76 -2.06 13.91 2.93
C ILE A 76 -3.03 12.77 3.25
N GLN A 77 -4.07 13.04 4.05
CA GLN A 77 -5.03 12.05 4.52
C GLN A 77 -6.44 12.41 4.07
N GLY A 78 -7.14 11.42 3.54
CA GLY A 78 -8.53 11.51 3.10
C GLY A 78 -9.35 10.30 3.57
N GLY A 79 -10.60 10.20 3.08
CA GLY A 79 -11.45 9.07 3.37
C GLY A 79 -12.34 9.20 4.60
N ASP A 80 -12.31 10.35 5.30
CA ASP A 80 -13.30 10.65 6.34
C ASP A 80 -14.68 10.88 5.70
N ILE A 81 -15.61 9.96 5.97
CA ILE A 81 -16.98 10.02 5.40
C ILE A 81 -17.77 11.24 5.84
N ASN A 82 -17.41 11.87 6.97
CA ASN A 82 -18.03 13.08 7.47
C ASN A 82 -17.49 14.34 6.78
N SER A 83 -16.47 14.21 5.92
CA SER A 83 -15.87 15.35 5.22
C SER A 83 -16.67 15.80 3.99
N LYS A 84 -17.67 15.04 3.57
CA LYS A 84 -18.53 15.41 2.44
C LYS A 84 -19.39 16.62 2.81
N ASP A 85 -19.25 17.67 1.99
CA ASP A 85 -19.99 18.94 2.19
C ASP A 85 -19.81 19.55 3.60
N ALA A 86 -18.72 19.21 4.28
CA ALA A 86 -18.42 19.65 5.62
C ALA A 86 -18.16 21.17 5.67
N PRO A 87 -18.71 21.90 6.66
CA PRO A 87 -18.37 23.29 6.86
C PRO A 87 -16.89 23.48 7.23
N LEU A 88 -16.34 24.69 7.01
CA LEU A 88 -14.92 24.97 7.19
C LEU A 88 -14.41 24.78 8.63
N ASP A 89 -15.29 24.86 9.61
CA ASP A 89 -15.01 24.69 11.05
C ASP A 89 -15.34 23.28 11.56
N ALA A 90 -15.69 22.36 10.68
CA ALA A 90 -16.00 20.97 11.08
C ALA A 90 -14.76 20.28 11.67
N HIS A 91 -14.97 19.57 12.78
CA HIS A 91 -13.98 18.62 13.27
C HIS A 91 -14.02 17.35 12.41
N LEU A 92 -12.91 17.05 11.74
CA LEU A 92 -12.81 15.91 10.83
C LEU A 92 -11.68 14.98 11.27
N GLY A 93 -11.76 13.73 10.86
CA GLY A 93 -10.78 12.68 11.17
C GLY A 93 -11.38 11.48 11.90
N ASP A 94 -12.62 11.61 12.42
CA ASP A 94 -13.29 10.56 13.19
C ASP A 94 -14.34 9.78 12.36
N GLY A 95 -14.66 10.25 11.14
CA GLY A 95 -15.64 9.59 10.27
C GLY A 95 -15.12 8.31 9.66
N ASP A 96 -15.79 7.19 9.94
CA ASP A 96 -15.48 5.86 9.40
C ASP A 96 -16.74 5.02 9.27
N LEU A 97 -16.63 3.82 8.71
CA LEU A 97 -17.67 2.80 8.73
C LEU A 97 -17.57 1.97 10.04
N ASP A 98 -18.56 1.11 10.25
CA ASP A 98 -18.74 0.30 11.46
C ASP A 98 -17.86 -0.97 11.52
N TYR A 99 -16.81 -1.04 10.70
CA TYR A 99 -15.85 -2.16 10.68
C TYR A 99 -14.42 -1.67 10.47
N THR A 100 -13.46 -2.52 10.80
CA THR A 100 -12.04 -2.30 10.58
C THR A 100 -11.45 -3.39 9.67
N ILE A 101 -10.29 -3.12 9.10
CA ILE A 101 -9.54 -4.07 8.26
C ILE A 101 -8.36 -4.61 9.07
N PRO A 102 -8.23 -5.93 9.24
CA PRO A 102 -7.05 -6.51 9.87
C PRO A 102 -5.75 -6.04 9.19
N ALA A 103 -4.72 -5.76 9.97
CA ALA A 103 -3.44 -5.30 9.44
C ALA A 103 -2.82 -6.30 8.45
N GLU A 104 -2.26 -5.79 7.36
CA GLU A 104 -1.52 -6.57 6.36
C GLU A 104 -0.12 -5.97 6.18
N PHE A 105 0.77 -6.20 7.15
CA PHE A 105 2.14 -5.69 7.09
C PHE A 105 3.02 -6.58 6.22
N VAL A 106 3.36 -6.10 5.03
CA VAL A 106 4.26 -6.77 4.07
C VAL A 106 5.66 -6.13 4.14
N TYR A 107 6.09 -5.80 5.32
CA TYR A 107 7.43 -5.24 5.59
C TYR A 107 8.49 -6.37 5.56
N PRO A 108 9.69 -6.16 5.03
CA PRO A 108 10.26 -4.90 4.52
C PRO A 108 9.97 -4.62 3.04
N LYS A 109 9.19 -5.44 2.32
CA LYS A 109 8.89 -5.28 0.89
C LYS A 109 8.19 -3.94 0.61
N TYR A 110 7.17 -3.62 1.41
CA TYR A 110 6.47 -2.34 1.33
C TYR A 110 6.78 -1.51 2.58
N PHE A 111 7.23 -0.29 2.36
CA PHE A 111 7.64 0.63 3.41
C PHE A 111 7.24 2.07 3.04
N HIS A 112 7.22 2.99 3.99
CA HIS A 112 6.62 4.30 3.85
C HIS A 112 7.51 5.32 3.10
N LYS A 113 7.98 4.99 1.91
CA LYS A 113 8.62 5.98 1.04
C LYS A 113 7.59 6.94 0.45
N ARG A 114 8.04 8.07 -0.12
CA ARG A 114 7.16 9.03 -0.81
C ARG A 114 6.31 8.34 -1.87
N GLY A 115 5.02 8.76 -1.94
CA GLY A 115 4.06 8.23 -2.90
C GLY A 115 3.34 6.96 -2.47
N MET A 116 3.70 6.34 -1.34
CA MET A 116 2.99 5.15 -0.86
C MET A 116 1.59 5.51 -0.37
N LEU A 117 0.60 4.68 -0.74
CA LEU A 117 -0.78 4.70 -0.29
C LEU A 117 -0.92 3.75 0.89
N CYS A 118 -1.34 4.30 2.02
CA CYS A 118 -1.36 3.60 3.30
C CYS A 118 -2.72 3.76 3.99
N ALA A 119 -3.09 2.78 4.81
CA ALA A 119 -4.32 2.83 5.59
C ALA A 119 -4.11 3.61 6.90
N ALA A 120 -5.04 4.51 7.24
CA ALA A 120 -5.07 5.15 8.53
C ALA A 120 -5.62 4.20 9.60
N ARG A 121 -5.36 4.47 10.87
CA ARG A 121 -5.89 3.74 12.01
C ARG A 121 -5.85 4.58 13.30
N THR A 122 -6.60 4.17 14.31
CA THR A 122 -6.52 4.74 15.65
C THR A 122 -5.22 4.35 16.37
N PRO A 123 -4.80 5.09 17.41
CA PRO A 123 -3.59 4.82 18.18
C PRO A 123 -3.54 3.43 18.84
N ASP A 124 -2.34 2.95 19.16
CA ASP A 124 -2.11 1.61 19.73
C ASP A 124 -2.84 1.38 21.06
N GLU A 125 -3.06 2.44 21.84
CA GLU A 125 -3.76 2.39 23.13
C GLU A 125 -5.22 1.96 22.99
N GLU A 126 -5.86 2.34 21.88
CA GLU A 126 -7.25 1.99 21.57
C GLU A 126 -7.35 0.80 20.60
N ASN A 127 -6.26 0.52 19.89
CA ASN A 127 -6.22 -0.45 18.79
C ASN A 127 -4.90 -1.26 18.81
N PRO A 128 -4.72 -2.12 19.81
CA PRO A 128 -3.49 -2.91 19.96
C PRO A 128 -3.26 -3.89 18.79
N GLU A 129 -4.33 -4.28 18.09
CA GLU A 129 -4.25 -5.14 16.90
C GLU A 129 -3.83 -4.40 15.64
N LYS A 130 -3.73 -3.06 15.72
CA LYS A 130 -3.35 -2.17 14.59
C LYS A 130 -4.24 -2.34 13.37
N ALA A 131 -5.52 -2.68 13.58
CA ALA A 131 -6.50 -2.77 12.52
C ALA A 131 -6.71 -1.41 11.86
N SER A 132 -6.87 -1.40 10.56
CA SER A 132 -7.01 -0.18 9.77
C SER A 132 -8.44 0.32 9.72
N SER A 133 -8.61 1.63 9.54
CA SER A 133 -9.87 2.26 9.17
C SER A 133 -10.45 1.61 7.90
N ALA A 134 -11.78 1.51 7.84
CA ALA A 134 -12.48 1.00 6.67
C ALA A 134 -12.42 1.96 5.46
N THR A 135 -12.27 3.26 5.70
CA THR A 135 -12.32 4.27 4.63
C THR A 135 -11.11 5.20 4.62
N GLN A 136 -10.51 5.52 5.77
CA GLN A 136 -9.47 6.53 5.83
C GLN A 136 -8.11 5.99 5.36
N PHE A 137 -7.48 6.75 4.50
CA PHE A 137 -6.17 6.46 3.92
C PHE A 137 -5.31 7.71 3.88
N TYR A 138 -4.01 7.52 3.70
CA TYR A 138 -3.09 8.62 3.46
C TYR A 138 -2.07 8.29 2.35
N ILE A 139 -1.58 9.35 1.71
CA ILE A 139 -0.49 9.28 0.76
C ILE A 139 0.73 9.94 1.40
N VAL A 140 1.83 9.21 1.45
CA VAL A 140 3.08 9.69 2.05
C VAL A 140 3.69 10.79 1.19
N THR A 141 3.90 11.97 1.77
CA THR A 141 4.71 13.03 1.16
C THR A 141 6.12 13.08 1.75
N GLY A 142 6.27 12.76 3.03
CA GLY A 142 7.51 12.55 3.74
C GLY A 142 8.55 13.68 3.65
N LYS A 143 9.69 13.49 4.30
CA LYS A 143 10.90 14.31 4.13
C LYS A 143 12.05 13.44 3.63
N PHE A 144 13.08 14.05 3.11
CA PHE A 144 14.36 13.40 2.83
C PHE A 144 15.13 13.19 4.13
N PHE A 145 15.86 12.09 4.21
CA PHE A 145 16.71 11.75 5.34
C PHE A 145 18.18 11.71 4.93
N THR A 146 19.04 12.08 5.82
CA THR A 146 20.47 11.78 5.69
C THR A 146 20.76 10.38 6.24
N GLU A 147 21.86 9.76 5.81
CA GLU A 147 22.29 8.47 6.35
C GLU A 147 22.46 8.54 7.89
N MET A 148 23.01 9.63 8.39
CA MET A 148 23.20 9.86 9.83
C MET A 148 21.86 9.89 10.60
N GLU A 149 20.80 10.47 10.03
CA GLU A 149 19.46 10.47 10.65
C GLU A 149 18.87 9.07 10.69
N LEU A 150 19.04 8.26 9.63
CA LEU A 150 18.57 6.88 9.59
C LEU A 150 19.35 6.01 10.57
N ASP A 151 20.67 6.14 10.64
CA ASP A 151 21.50 5.43 11.62
C ASP A 151 21.16 5.81 13.06
N LYS A 152 20.81 7.07 13.30
CA LYS A 152 20.30 7.52 14.59
C LYS A 152 18.98 6.84 14.94
N MET A 153 18.04 6.73 13.99
CA MET A 153 16.78 6.02 14.20
C MET A 153 17.01 4.54 14.52
N THR A 154 17.96 3.87 13.85
CA THR A 154 18.36 2.51 14.18
C THR A 154 18.84 2.39 15.62
N LYS A 155 19.71 3.28 16.06
CA LYS A 155 20.29 3.27 17.43
C LYS A 155 19.28 3.58 18.52
N GLU A 156 18.39 4.55 18.29
CA GLU A 156 17.47 5.07 19.32
C GLU A 156 16.14 4.31 19.36
N LYS A 157 15.68 3.82 18.22
CA LYS A 157 14.34 3.20 18.08
C LYS A 157 14.38 1.72 17.68
N GLY A 158 15.57 1.17 17.42
CA GLY A 158 15.72 -0.21 16.97
C GLY A 158 15.14 -0.48 15.56
N ILE A 159 14.95 0.56 14.74
CA ILE A 159 14.45 0.40 13.37
C ILE A 159 15.62 0.00 12.49
N GLU A 160 15.60 -1.22 11.96
CA GLU A 160 16.59 -1.68 11.00
C GLU A 160 16.15 -1.37 9.57
N PHE A 161 17.05 -0.78 8.78
CA PHE A 161 16.81 -0.44 7.39
C PHE A 161 17.64 -1.32 6.47
N THR A 162 17.01 -1.86 5.41
CA THR A 162 17.75 -2.45 4.31
C THR A 162 18.50 -1.37 3.51
N PRO A 163 19.55 -1.71 2.74
CA PRO A 163 20.23 -0.75 1.87
C PRO A 163 19.26 -0.04 0.91
N GLU A 164 18.29 -0.77 0.36
CA GLU A 164 17.24 -0.23 -0.52
C GLU A 164 16.36 0.81 0.19
N GLN A 165 15.96 0.53 1.42
CA GLN A 165 15.16 1.47 2.22
C GLN A 165 15.94 2.74 2.56
N LYS A 166 17.23 2.62 2.93
CA LYS A 166 18.10 3.78 3.17
C LYS A 166 18.20 4.64 1.92
N GLU A 167 18.47 4.03 0.77
CA GLU A 167 18.55 4.73 -0.50
C GLU A 167 17.24 5.46 -0.83
N ALA A 168 16.11 4.78 -0.74
CA ALA A 168 14.80 5.37 -1.01
C ALA A 168 14.50 6.56 -0.06
N TYR A 169 14.75 6.42 1.24
CA TYR A 169 14.53 7.52 2.19
C TYR A 169 15.46 8.72 1.97
N MET A 170 16.66 8.49 1.47
CA MET A 170 17.61 9.56 1.12
C MET A 170 17.25 10.25 -0.21
N LEU A 171 16.79 9.51 -1.22
CA LEU A 171 16.57 10.03 -2.57
C LEU A 171 15.13 10.44 -2.85
N GLU A 172 14.16 9.71 -2.33
CA GLU A 172 12.72 9.96 -2.53
C GLU A 172 12.06 10.59 -1.30
N GLY A 173 12.59 10.29 -0.12
CA GLY A 173 12.00 10.69 1.16
C GLY A 173 10.93 9.71 1.65
N GLY A 174 10.32 10.03 2.79
CA GLY A 174 9.29 9.17 3.37
C GLY A 174 9.04 9.42 4.85
N THR A 175 8.45 8.39 5.51
CA THR A 175 8.08 8.42 6.94
C THR A 175 8.47 7.10 7.62
N PRO A 176 9.79 6.82 7.77
CA PRO A 176 10.30 5.52 8.24
C PRO A 176 9.82 5.09 9.62
N HIS A 177 9.36 6.03 10.45
CA HIS A 177 8.83 5.74 11.78
C HIS A 177 7.47 5.02 11.77
N LEU A 178 6.81 4.91 10.60
CA LEU A 178 5.55 4.20 10.42
C LEU A 178 5.75 2.76 9.92
N ASP A 179 6.95 2.41 9.50
CA ASP A 179 7.25 1.09 8.93
C ASP A 179 6.89 -0.05 9.88
N GLY A 180 6.24 -1.09 9.34
CA GLY A 180 5.79 -2.23 10.11
C GLY A 180 4.64 -1.96 11.10
N ASN A 181 4.10 -0.73 11.12
CA ASN A 181 3.02 -0.33 12.03
C ASN A 181 1.75 0.15 11.35
N TYR A 182 1.82 0.43 10.05
CA TYR A 182 0.67 0.80 9.21
C TYR A 182 0.73 0.01 7.91
N THR A 183 -0.44 -0.39 7.39
CA THR A 183 -0.50 -1.15 6.15
C THR A 183 -0.27 -0.24 4.95
N VAL A 184 0.74 -0.59 4.16
CA VAL A 184 1.01 0.01 2.85
C VAL A 184 0.36 -0.89 1.80
N PHE A 185 -0.65 -0.39 1.07
CA PHE A 185 -1.44 -1.21 0.16
C PHE A 185 -1.47 -0.74 -1.29
N GLY A 186 -0.68 0.30 -1.61
CA GLY A 186 -0.54 0.81 -2.98
C GLY A 186 0.52 1.88 -3.09
N GLU A 187 0.71 2.38 -4.29
CA GLU A 187 1.63 3.47 -4.60
C GLU A 187 1.09 4.41 -5.67
N VAL A 188 1.46 5.68 -5.58
CA VAL A 188 1.22 6.67 -6.63
C VAL A 188 2.18 6.42 -7.79
N ILE A 189 1.62 6.24 -8.99
CA ILE A 189 2.39 6.02 -10.22
C ILE A 189 2.35 7.23 -11.17
N GLN A 190 1.47 8.18 -10.90
CA GLN A 190 1.35 9.44 -11.64
C GLN A 190 0.54 10.45 -10.82
N GLY A 191 0.95 11.73 -10.82
CA GLY A 191 0.27 12.83 -10.12
C GLY A 191 1.24 13.82 -9.52
#